data_844095c4fb11ef3b760d2a61a08faedb
#
_entry.id   844095c4fb11ef3b760d2a61a08faedb
#
_cell.length_a   1.000
_cell.length_b   1.000
_cell.length_c   1.000
_cell.angle_alpha   90.00
_cell.angle_beta   90.00
_cell.angle_gamma   90.00
#
_symmetry.space_group_name_H-M   'P 1'
#
loop_
_entity.id
_entity.type
_entity.pdbx_description
1 polymer ?
#
loop_
_entity_poly.entity_id
_entity_poly.type
_entity_poly.pdbx_seq_one_letter_code
_entity_poly.pdbx_strand_id
1 'polypeptide(L)'
;MSDLTDNHLLSIFGFSKDNIFVGGAEGTMLHFNGEKWDSMNLNGRWAIKNIWGASPDNLFAVATDGRILHFDGKKWSVEETEKLPPMTGVFGLSETEVYACSRLGRILRYDGTEWKFLNTGTDVDVSRLWGCAESGMYAVGFDGLILKQEEDKWKRLTINSNHEFYGFCGFGPDDMYICGSDGIIYKFNGVEVTEMPTRTQDFFLDVWGPSKEMVFAVGDLGMIMFNDGEQWVRIESGTEEYLAAIWGSSDENMYTVGDNGLILHWNGENWSACS
;
A
#
# COMPACT_ATOMS: atom_id res chain seq x y z
N MET A 1 -4.23 24.99 -12.80
CA MET A 1 -3.62 23.81 -12.16
C MET A 1 -2.59 24.34 -11.19
N SER A 2 -2.77 24.17 -9.89
CA SER A 2 -1.68 24.39 -8.96
C SER A 2 -0.79 23.15 -9.07
N ASP A 3 0.35 23.26 -9.72
CA ASP A 3 1.31 22.16 -9.86
C ASP A 3 1.88 21.86 -8.47
N LEU A 4 1.22 20.96 -7.75
CA LEU A 4 1.63 20.54 -6.41
C LEU A 4 3.03 19.89 -6.48
N THR A 5 3.25 19.10 -7.52
CA THR A 5 4.53 18.45 -7.82
C THR A 5 4.43 17.74 -9.18
N ASP A 6 5.55 17.65 -9.91
CA ASP A 6 5.71 16.77 -11.08
C ASP A 6 6.32 15.41 -10.69
N ASN A 7 6.61 15.19 -9.42
CA ASN A 7 7.23 13.96 -8.94
C ASN A 7 6.23 12.80 -8.96
N HIS A 8 6.71 11.59 -9.26
CA HIS A 8 5.90 10.39 -9.17
C HIS A 8 5.39 10.17 -7.74
N LEU A 9 4.09 9.97 -7.57
CA LEU A 9 3.43 9.66 -6.31
C LEU A 9 3.27 8.15 -6.20
N LEU A 10 3.66 7.56 -5.07
CA LEU A 10 3.83 6.10 -4.92
C LEU A 10 3.00 5.50 -3.79
N SER A 11 2.46 6.31 -2.91
CA SER A 11 1.68 5.87 -1.76
C SER A 11 0.65 6.90 -1.35
N ILE A 12 -0.47 6.42 -0.83
CA ILE A 12 -1.53 7.24 -0.27
C ILE A 12 -2.10 6.54 0.96
N PHE A 13 -2.40 7.31 2.00
CA PHE A 13 -3.04 6.83 3.22
C PHE A 13 -3.82 7.98 3.86
N GLY A 14 -4.97 7.68 4.48
CA GLY A 14 -5.75 8.71 5.14
C GLY A 14 -6.55 8.18 6.33
N PHE A 15 -7.09 9.10 7.11
CA PHE A 15 -7.95 8.82 8.26
C PHE A 15 -9.39 9.23 8.00
N SER A 16 -9.58 10.19 7.11
CA SER A 16 -10.89 10.70 6.69
C SER A 16 -10.75 11.41 5.35
N LYS A 17 -11.88 11.81 4.75
CA LYS A 17 -11.89 12.63 3.53
C LYS A 17 -11.11 13.96 3.65
N ASP A 18 -10.88 14.43 4.85
CA ASP A 18 -10.26 15.73 5.16
C ASP A 18 -8.84 15.56 5.78
N ASN A 19 -8.30 14.35 5.79
CA ASN A 19 -6.96 14.08 6.34
C ASN A 19 -6.29 12.94 5.61
N ILE A 20 -5.55 13.28 4.53
CA ILE A 20 -4.95 12.34 3.60
C ILE A 20 -3.47 12.69 3.38
N PHE A 21 -2.61 11.69 3.42
CA PHE A 21 -1.18 11.81 3.17
C PHE A 21 -0.81 11.08 1.88
N VAL A 22 0.05 11.71 1.08
CA VAL A 22 0.57 11.14 -0.17
C VAL A 22 2.08 11.22 -0.17
N GLY A 23 2.73 10.09 -0.43
CA GLY A 23 4.17 9.98 -0.51
C GLY A 23 4.65 9.68 -1.93
N GLY A 24 5.83 10.17 -2.29
CA GLY A 24 6.36 10.00 -3.64
C GLY A 24 7.87 10.14 -3.76
N ALA A 25 8.33 10.28 -5.00
CA ALA A 25 9.72 10.47 -5.37
C ALA A 25 10.31 11.75 -4.79
N GLU A 26 11.65 11.84 -4.73
CA GLU A 26 12.42 13.01 -4.27
C GLU A 26 12.00 13.52 -2.87
N GLY A 27 11.58 12.60 -1.98
CA GLY A 27 11.12 12.94 -0.63
C GLY A 27 9.78 13.70 -0.61
N THR A 28 8.99 13.59 -1.67
CA THR A 28 7.67 14.22 -1.74
C THR A 28 6.76 13.66 -0.65
N MET A 29 6.21 14.55 0.14
CA MET A 29 5.14 14.28 1.10
C MET A 29 4.10 15.38 0.99
N LEU A 30 2.88 15.04 0.67
CA LEU A 30 1.73 15.93 0.58
C LEU A 30 0.74 15.59 1.68
N HIS A 31 0.03 16.58 2.19
CA HIS A 31 -1.04 16.43 3.16
C HIS A 31 -2.27 17.22 2.71
N PHE A 32 -3.41 16.54 2.59
CA PHE A 32 -4.71 17.16 2.35
C PHE A 32 -5.42 17.40 3.68
N ASN A 33 -5.82 18.64 3.94
CA ASN A 33 -6.44 19.06 5.19
C ASN A 33 -7.96 19.30 5.08
N GLY A 34 -8.59 18.79 4.00
CA GLY A 34 -10.00 19.00 3.70
C GLY A 34 -10.30 20.20 2.81
N GLU A 35 -9.35 21.14 2.66
CA GLU A 35 -9.50 22.33 1.83
C GLU A 35 -8.46 22.36 0.70
N LYS A 36 -7.23 22.03 1.01
CA LYS A 36 -6.08 22.08 0.07
C LYS A 36 -5.03 21.03 0.38
N TRP A 37 -4.21 20.78 -0.61
CA TRP A 37 -2.98 20.02 -0.46
C TRP A 37 -1.84 20.93 -0.02
N ASP A 38 -1.17 20.58 1.07
CA ASP A 38 0.03 21.26 1.56
C ASP A 38 1.26 20.34 1.37
N SER A 39 2.38 20.91 0.91
CA SER A 39 3.64 20.17 0.78
C SER A 39 4.35 20.11 2.14
N MET A 40 4.70 18.89 2.55
CA MET A 40 5.53 18.60 3.73
C MET A 40 6.88 18.02 3.31
N ASN A 41 7.38 18.35 2.10
CA ASN A 41 8.53 17.72 1.46
C ASN A 41 9.73 17.52 2.42
N LEU A 42 10.26 16.31 2.40
CA LEU A 42 11.32 15.87 3.32
C LEU A 42 12.74 16.05 2.74
N ASN A 43 12.82 16.69 1.56
CA ASN A 43 14.08 17.10 0.90
C ASN A 43 15.09 15.96 0.75
N GLY A 44 14.71 14.86 0.10
CA GLY A 44 15.56 13.70 -0.12
C GLY A 44 15.60 13.24 -1.56
N ARG A 45 16.65 12.50 -1.95
CA ARG A 45 16.73 11.81 -3.26
C ARG A 45 16.21 10.37 -3.20
N TRP A 46 15.34 10.08 -2.25
CA TRP A 46 14.69 8.80 -2.00
C TRP A 46 13.18 8.95 -2.17
N ALA A 47 12.49 7.86 -2.40
CA ALA A 47 11.05 7.89 -2.57
C ALA A 47 10.34 7.28 -1.34
N ILE A 48 9.23 7.87 -0.93
CA ILE A 48 8.32 7.32 0.06
C ILE A 48 7.49 6.24 -0.63
N LYS A 49 7.68 5.01 -0.21
CA LYS A 49 7.11 3.84 -0.89
C LYS A 49 5.78 3.40 -0.32
N ASN A 50 5.59 3.62 0.99
CA ASN A 50 4.33 3.29 1.64
C ASN A 50 4.17 4.13 2.93
N ILE A 51 2.93 4.41 3.30
CA ILE A 51 2.53 5.16 4.49
C ILE A 51 1.45 4.36 5.21
N TRP A 52 1.54 4.33 6.54
CA TRP A 52 0.50 3.82 7.42
C TRP A 52 0.44 4.64 8.70
N GLY A 53 -0.73 4.78 9.32
CA GLY A 53 -0.89 5.51 10.57
C GLY A 53 -1.91 4.87 11.50
N ALA A 54 -1.60 4.91 12.79
CA ALA A 54 -2.52 4.51 13.85
C ALA A 54 -3.47 5.64 14.24
N SER A 55 -3.01 6.89 14.14
CA SER A 55 -3.78 8.11 14.38
C SER A 55 -3.18 9.26 13.54
N PRO A 56 -3.92 10.40 13.40
CA PRO A 56 -3.40 11.58 12.68
C PRO A 56 -2.08 12.15 13.22
N ASP A 57 -1.75 11.84 14.46
CA ASP A 57 -0.55 12.28 15.15
C ASP A 57 0.51 11.16 15.27
N ASN A 58 0.27 10.00 14.67
CA ASN A 58 1.16 8.85 14.74
C ASN A 58 1.14 8.06 13.43
N LEU A 59 2.01 8.44 12.48
CA LEU A 59 2.15 7.76 11.20
C LEU A 59 3.60 7.28 11.00
N PHE A 60 3.72 6.19 10.27
CA PHE A 60 4.99 5.67 9.78
C PHE A 60 5.01 5.70 8.26
N ALA A 61 6.18 6.00 7.71
CA ALA A 61 6.43 5.89 6.28
C ALA A 61 7.76 5.18 6.03
N VAL A 62 7.84 4.47 4.92
CA VAL A 62 9.07 3.75 4.54
C VAL A 62 9.58 4.22 3.19
N ALA A 63 10.91 4.21 3.02
CA ALA A 63 11.56 4.79 1.87
C ALA A 63 12.51 3.82 1.13
N THR A 64 12.74 4.12 -0.14
CA THR A 64 13.55 3.30 -1.06
C THR A 64 15.05 3.25 -0.71
N ASP A 65 15.52 4.09 0.19
CA ASP A 65 16.91 4.09 0.68
C ASP A 65 17.09 3.33 2.01
N GLY A 66 16.03 2.67 2.49
CA GLY A 66 16.06 1.86 3.70
C GLY A 66 15.61 2.61 4.95
N ARG A 67 15.13 3.85 4.84
CA ARG A 67 14.64 4.62 6.00
C ARG A 67 13.26 4.19 6.42
N ILE A 68 13.02 4.27 7.73
CA ILE A 68 11.71 4.34 8.35
C ILE A 68 11.55 5.76 8.91
N LEU A 69 10.42 6.37 8.63
CA LEU A 69 10.08 7.72 9.06
C LEU A 69 8.90 7.65 10.01
N HIS A 70 8.89 8.51 11.03
CA HIS A 70 7.80 8.63 11.98
C HIS A 70 7.31 10.08 12.06
N PHE A 71 5.99 10.27 12.03
CA PHE A 71 5.31 11.55 12.21
C PHE A 71 4.68 11.62 13.59
N ASP A 72 5.03 12.66 14.35
CA ASP A 72 4.60 12.89 15.73
C ASP A 72 3.42 13.88 15.83
N GLY A 73 2.66 14.07 14.74
CA GLY A 73 1.61 15.08 14.64
C GLY A 73 2.09 16.48 14.29
N LYS A 74 3.42 16.71 14.24
CA LYS A 74 4.02 18.03 13.94
C LYS A 74 5.10 17.94 12.86
N LYS A 75 5.93 16.93 12.91
CA LYS A 75 7.06 16.76 11.99
C LYS A 75 7.36 15.28 11.74
N TRP A 76 7.93 15.03 10.59
CA TRP A 76 8.54 13.76 10.26
C TRP A 76 9.98 13.69 10.80
N SER A 77 10.35 12.58 11.38
CA SER A 77 11.72 12.25 11.83
C SER A 77 12.12 10.88 11.31
N VAL A 78 13.44 10.66 11.16
CA VAL A 78 13.97 9.35 10.78
C VAL A 78 14.12 8.52 12.03
N GLU A 79 13.57 7.30 12.01
CA GLU A 79 13.76 6.31 13.06
C GLU A 79 15.20 5.77 13.05
N GLU A 80 15.77 5.57 14.21
CA GLU A 80 17.08 4.95 14.36
C GLU A 80 16.95 3.43 14.16
N THR A 81 17.54 2.95 13.07
CA THR A 81 17.59 1.52 12.74
C THR A 81 18.99 1.17 12.23
N GLU A 82 19.32 -0.12 12.17
CA GLU A 82 20.46 -0.56 11.38
C GLU A 82 20.24 -0.21 9.90
N LYS A 83 21.32 -0.26 9.10
CA LYS A 83 21.20 0.00 7.66
C LYS A 83 20.33 -1.08 7.00
N LEU A 84 19.20 -0.66 6.45
CA LEU A 84 18.21 -1.53 5.83
C LEU A 84 18.33 -1.53 4.30
N PRO A 85 17.92 -2.61 3.64
CA PRO A 85 17.64 -2.61 2.21
C PRO A 85 16.50 -1.63 1.85
N PRO A 86 16.26 -1.36 0.55
CA PRO A 86 15.10 -0.59 0.12
C PRO A 86 13.81 -1.11 0.75
N MET A 87 13.12 -0.23 1.48
CA MET A 87 11.85 -0.58 2.12
C MET A 87 10.71 -0.57 1.10
N THR A 88 9.70 -1.40 1.32
CA THR A 88 8.61 -1.65 0.38
C THR A 88 7.23 -1.45 0.98
N GLY A 89 7.03 -1.75 2.28
CA GLY A 89 5.74 -1.63 2.92
C GLY A 89 5.83 -1.39 4.42
N VAL A 90 4.79 -0.77 4.98
CA VAL A 90 4.56 -0.57 6.41
C VAL A 90 3.09 -0.77 6.72
N PHE A 91 2.78 -1.46 7.79
CA PHE A 91 1.41 -1.72 8.26
C PHE A 91 1.42 -2.01 9.76
N GLY A 92 0.39 -1.59 10.48
CA GLY A 92 0.30 -1.82 11.91
C GLY A 92 -1.06 -2.30 12.37
N LEU A 93 -1.07 -2.98 13.51
CA LEU A 93 -2.28 -3.39 14.22
C LEU A 93 -2.65 -2.37 15.32
N SER A 94 -1.67 -1.61 15.79
CA SER A 94 -1.83 -0.57 16.82
C SER A 94 -0.65 0.40 16.78
N GLU A 95 -0.67 1.44 17.62
CA GLU A 95 0.43 2.41 17.80
C GLU A 95 1.77 1.77 18.22
N THR A 96 1.69 0.64 18.92
CA THR A 96 2.84 -0.09 19.46
C THR A 96 3.06 -1.45 18.80
N GLU A 97 2.36 -1.72 17.72
CA GLU A 97 2.51 -2.94 16.96
C GLU A 97 2.48 -2.63 15.46
N VAL A 98 3.63 -2.18 14.96
CA VAL A 98 3.82 -1.79 13.55
C VAL A 98 4.87 -2.69 12.92
N TYR A 99 4.63 -3.06 11.67
CA TYR A 99 5.52 -3.90 10.89
C TYR A 99 5.98 -3.15 9.65
N ALA A 100 7.26 -3.30 9.32
CA ALA A 100 7.84 -2.76 8.09
C ALA A 100 8.56 -3.86 7.33
N CYS A 101 8.37 -3.90 6.01
CA CYS A 101 9.01 -4.89 5.16
C CYS A 101 9.91 -4.25 4.10
N SER A 102 10.83 -5.06 3.57
CA SER A 102 11.80 -4.60 2.60
C SER A 102 12.17 -5.71 1.62
N ARG A 103 13.03 -5.35 0.66
CA ARG A 103 13.73 -6.33 -0.16
C ARG A 103 14.55 -7.28 0.70
N LEU A 104 14.98 -8.39 0.09
CA LEU A 104 15.78 -9.45 0.72
C LEU A 104 15.09 -10.09 1.93
N GLY A 105 13.76 -10.21 1.88
CA GLY A 105 12.98 -10.93 2.88
C GLY A 105 12.97 -10.31 4.29
N ARG A 106 13.32 -9.04 4.44
CA ARG A 106 13.40 -8.42 5.77
C ARG A 106 12.05 -7.94 6.23
N ILE A 107 11.68 -8.30 7.46
CA ILE A 107 10.53 -7.74 8.19
C ILE A 107 11.02 -7.29 9.56
N LEU A 108 10.60 -6.09 9.96
CA LEU A 108 10.84 -5.53 11.29
C LEU A 108 9.50 -5.36 12.01
N ARG A 109 9.53 -5.42 13.34
CA ARG A 109 8.40 -5.07 14.20
C ARG A 109 8.82 -3.95 15.15
N TYR A 110 7.96 -2.95 15.28
CA TYR A 110 8.03 -1.90 16.28
C TYR A 110 7.15 -2.28 17.48
N ASP A 111 7.69 -2.19 18.67
CA ASP A 111 7.01 -2.54 19.92
C ASP A 111 6.55 -1.31 20.74
N GLY A 112 6.58 -0.12 20.14
CA GLY A 112 6.29 1.15 20.78
C GLY A 112 7.56 1.87 21.27
N THR A 113 8.72 1.22 21.21
CA THR A 113 10.00 1.77 21.69
C THR A 113 11.14 1.58 20.69
N GLU A 114 11.23 0.43 20.04
CA GLU A 114 12.30 0.11 19.11
C GLU A 114 11.85 -0.82 17.99
N TRP A 115 12.58 -0.79 16.87
CA TRP A 115 12.40 -1.70 15.75
C TRP A 115 13.27 -2.93 15.91
N LYS A 116 12.69 -4.13 15.78
CA LYS A 116 13.38 -5.42 15.88
C LYS A 116 13.19 -6.25 14.62
N PHE A 117 14.25 -6.88 14.15
CA PHE A 117 14.17 -7.83 13.05
C PHE A 117 13.41 -9.09 13.45
N LEU A 118 12.54 -9.54 12.54
CA LEU A 118 11.90 -10.84 12.61
C LEU A 118 12.49 -11.78 11.56
N ASN A 119 12.70 -13.03 11.94
CA ASN A 119 13.18 -14.03 11.00
C ASN A 119 12.05 -14.53 10.11
N THR A 120 12.13 -14.24 8.82
CA THR A 120 11.15 -14.67 7.82
C THR A 120 11.45 -16.03 7.19
N GLY A 121 12.68 -16.52 7.34
CA GLY A 121 13.13 -17.77 6.71
C GLY A 121 13.29 -17.68 5.18
N THR A 122 13.30 -16.48 4.60
CA THR A 122 13.46 -16.24 3.15
C THR A 122 14.29 -14.99 2.89
N ASP A 123 14.87 -14.91 1.70
CA ASP A 123 15.55 -13.74 1.13
C ASP A 123 14.79 -13.18 -0.09
N VAL A 124 13.61 -13.72 -0.39
CA VAL A 124 12.72 -13.21 -1.44
C VAL A 124 12.15 -11.85 -1.03
N ASP A 125 12.07 -10.92 -1.98
CA ASP A 125 11.55 -9.57 -1.74
C ASP A 125 10.12 -9.61 -1.20
N VAL A 126 9.88 -8.96 -0.06
CA VAL A 126 8.54 -8.72 0.49
C VAL A 126 8.06 -7.36 0.01
N SER A 127 6.84 -7.27 -0.53
CA SER A 127 6.31 -6.04 -1.13
C SER A 127 5.24 -5.35 -0.29
N ARG A 128 4.35 -6.10 0.38
CA ARG A 128 3.25 -5.56 1.18
C ARG A 128 3.00 -6.38 2.43
N LEU A 129 2.43 -5.70 3.40
CA LEU A 129 1.96 -6.26 4.67
C LEU A 129 0.47 -5.94 4.82
N TRP A 130 -0.27 -6.87 5.40
CA TRP A 130 -1.61 -6.67 5.89
C TRP A 130 -1.89 -7.60 7.07
N GLY A 131 -2.80 -7.21 7.96
CA GLY A 131 -3.20 -8.04 9.08
C GLY A 131 -4.42 -7.51 9.81
N CYS A 132 -4.97 -8.36 10.67
CA CYS A 132 -6.02 -7.99 11.60
C CYS A 132 -5.82 -8.69 12.94
N ALA A 133 -6.50 -8.21 13.98
CA ALA A 133 -6.36 -8.76 15.34
C ALA A 133 -6.71 -10.25 15.44
N GLU A 134 -7.59 -10.75 14.56
CA GLU A 134 -8.08 -12.13 14.58
C GLU A 134 -7.12 -13.13 13.93
N SER A 135 -6.39 -12.71 12.89
CA SER A 135 -5.52 -13.60 12.11
C SER A 135 -4.03 -13.32 12.26
N GLY A 136 -3.66 -12.21 12.91
CA GLY A 136 -2.29 -11.71 12.91
C GLY A 136 -1.89 -11.12 11.56
N MET A 137 -0.59 -11.10 11.30
CA MET A 137 0.00 -10.48 10.13
C MET A 137 0.23 -11.47 8.98
N TYR A 138 0.04 -10.97 7.78
CA TYR A 138 0.48 -11.59 6.53
C TYR A 138 1.42 -10.67 5.77
N ALA A 139 2.27 -11.26 4.94
CA ALA A 139 3.11 -10.55 4.00
C ALA A 139 3.07 -11.23 2.64
N VAL A 140 3.11 -10.42 1.58
CA VAL A 140 3.18 -10.92 0.20
C VAL A 140 4.41 -10.33 -0.49
N GLY A 141 4.88 -11.00 -1.55
CA GLY A 141 6.06 -10.56 -2.26
C GLY A 141 6.27 -11.26 -3.59
N PHE A 142 7.51 -11.28 -4.04
CA PHE A 142 7.89 -11.85 -5.33
C PHE A 142 7.87 -13.38 -5.30
N ASP A 143 7.96 -14.01 -6.45
CA ASP A 143 7.97 -15.48 -6.60
C ASP A 143 6.79 -16.18 -5.88
N GLY A 144 5.60 -15.59 -5.93
CA GLY A 144 4.40 -16.12 -5.27
C GLY A 144 4.54 -16.21 -3.75
N LEU A 145 5.36 -15.34 -3.15
CA LEU A 145 5.57 -15.35 -1.71
C LEU A 145 4.32 -14.91 -0.97
N ILE A 146 3.83 -15.77 -0.08
CA ILE A 146 2.88 -15.43 0.98
C ILE A 146 3.44 -15.95 2.29
N LEU A 147 3.60 -15.06 3.26
CA LEU A 147 4.02 -15.37 4.62
C LEU A 147 2.85 -15.12 5.57
N LYS A 148 2.68 -15.99 6.54
CA LYS A 148 1.79 -15.82 7.69
C LYS A 148 2.62 -15.76 8.96
N GLN A 149 2.34 -14.80 9.83
CA GLN A 149 2.93 -14.74 11.15
C GLN A 149 2.31 -15.80 12.06
N GLU A 150 3.14 -16.60 12.71
CA GLU A 150 2.78 -17.55 13.76
C GLU A 150 3.67 -17.24 14.97
N GLU A 151 3.13 -16.58 15.99
CA GLU A 151 3.89 -16.04 17.13
C GLU A 151 5.03 -15.09 16.67
N ASP A 152 6.28 -15.40 16.98
CA ASP A 152 7.47 -14.62 16.60
C ASP A 152 8.12 -15.10 15.29
N LYS A 153 7.46 -15.96 14.52
CA LYS A 153 7.98 -16.54 13.27
C LYS A 153 7.06 -16.28 12.11
N TRP A 154 7.65 -16.25 10.94
CA TRP A 154 6.94 -16.20 9.68
C TRP A 154 6.99 -17.57 9.00
N LYS A 155 5.86 -18.05 8.51
CA LYS A 155 5.71 -19.30 7.81
C LYS A 155 5.28 -19.04 6.38
N ARG A 156 6.03 -19.56 5.42
CA ARG A 156 5.65 -19.51 4.01
C ARG A 156 4.46 -20.43 3.76
N LEU A 157 3.41 -19.88 3.16
CA LEU A 157 2.29 -20.65 2.63
C LEU A 157 2.65 -21.12 1.22
N THR A 158 2.37 -22.39 0.94
CA THR A 158 2.66 -22.97 -0.37
C THR A 158 1.46 -22.74 -1.28
N ILE A 159 1.67 -21.96 -2.33
CA ILE A 159 0.71 -21.75 -3.42
C ILE A 159 1.35 -22.11 -4.74
N ASN A 160 0.54 -22.45 -5.73
CA ASN A 160 1.02 -22.72 -7.09
C ASN A 160 1.04 -21.42 -7.92
N SER A 161 1.96 -20.52 -7.59
CA SER A 161 2.14 -19.25 -8.28
C SER A 161 3.61 -18.82 -8.24
N ASN A 162 4.06 -18.15 -9.28
CA ASN A 162 5.37 -17.49 -9.38
C ASN A 162 5.24 -15.99 -9.73
N HIS A 163 4.03 -15.45 -9.68
CA HIS A 163 3.78 -14.03 -9.93
C HIS A 163 4.43 -13.14 -8.87
N GLU A 164 4.77 -11.94 -9.26
CA GLU A 164 5.19 -10.89 -8.35
C GLU A 164 3.95 -10.21 -7.77
N PHE A 165 3.79 -10.22 -6.46
CA PHE A 165 2.69 -9.56 -5.78
C PHE A 165 3.09 -8.15 -5.35
N TYR A 166 2.25 -7.15 -5.65
CA TYR A 166 2.51 -5.74 -5.37
C TYR A 166 1.52 -5.12 -4.40
N GLY A 167 0.23 -5.46 -4.50
CA GLY A 167 -0.84 -4.96 -3.65
C GLY A 167 -1.45 -6.03 -2.78
N PHE A 168 -1.90 -5.63 -1.58
CA PHE A 168 -2.52 -6.51 -0.61
C PHE A 168 -3.49 -5.75 0.29
N CYS A 169 -4.74 -6.15 0.31
CA CYS A 169 -5.74 -5.64 1.25
C CYS A 169 -6.63 -6.77 1.79
N GLY A 170 -7.37 -6.50 2.86
CA GLY A 170 -8.30 -7.48 3.42
C GLY A 170 -9.39 -6.84 4.27
N PHE A 171 -10.48 -7.59 4.45
CA PHE A 171 -11.66 -7.22 5.20
C PHE A 171 -11.89 -8.14 6.41
N GLY A 172 -11.02 -9.13 6.57
CA GLY A 172 -11.05 -10.12 7.64
C GLY A 172 -10.08 -11.26 7.35
N PRO A 173 -9.99 -12.24 8.26
CA PRO A 173 -9.00 -13.33 8.18
C PRO A 173 -9.21 -14.29 7.00
N ASP A 174 -10.39 -14.29 6.41
CA ASP A 174 -10.81 -15.17 5.32
C ASP A 174 -11.26 -14.42 4.05
N ASP A 175 -11.07 -13.10 4.02
CA ASP A 175 -11.47 -12.26 2.88
C ASP A 175 -10.41 -11.20 2.57
N MET A 176 -9.42 -11.60 1.79
CA MET A 176 -8.29 -10.76 1.39
C MET A 176 -8.09 -10.82 -0.12
N TYR A 177 -7.46 -9.78 -0.67
CA TYR A 177 -7.14 -9.65 -2.09
C TYR A 177 -5.65 -9.37 -2.26
N ILE A 178 -5.03 -10.09 -3.20
CA ILE A 178 -3.62 -9.92 -3.60
C ILE A 178 -3.61 -9.62 -5.08
N CYS A 179 -2.90 -8.58 -5.50
CA CYS A 179 -2.73 -8.26 -6.91
C CYS A 179 -1.26 -8.16 -7.31
N GLY A 180 -0.96 -8.29 -8.61
CA GLY A 180 0.43 -8.29 -9.04
C GLY A 180 0.64 -8.29 -10.55
N SER A 181 1.76 -8.94 -10.97
CA SER A 181 2.17 -9.06 -12.37
C SER A 181 1.17 -9.86 -13.21
N ASP A 182 1.25 -9.69 -14.53
CA ASP A 182 0.51 -10.47 -15.52
C ASP A 182 -1.02 -10.44 -15.34
N GLY A 183 -1.54 -9.33 -14.79
CA GLY A 183 -2.97 -9.12 -14.57
C GLY A 183 -3.57 -9.98 -13.46
N ILE A 184 -2.73 -10.55 -12.59
CA ILE A 184 -3.22 -11.45 -11.56
C ILE A 184 -3.94 -10.72 -10.43
N ILE A 185 -5.08 -11.22 -10.03
CA ILE A 185 -5.74 -10.92 -8.76
C ILE A 185 -6.16 -12.25 -8.14
N TYR A 186 -5.74 -12.47 -6.90
CA TYR A 186 -6.18 -13.58 -6.08
C TYR A 186 -7.11 -13.12 -4.98
N LYS A 187 -8.18 -13.88 -4.77
CA LYS A 187 -8.90 -13.90 -3.48
C LYS A 187 -8.18 -14.89 -2.56
N PHE A 188 -7.90 -14.47 -1.33
CA PHE A 188 -7.16 -15.25 -0.34
C PHE A 188 -7.98 -15.39 0.94
N ASN A 189 -8.22 -16.62 1.37
CA ASN A 189 -9.05 -16.94 2.55
C ASN A 189 -8.21 -17.26 3.80
N GLY A 190 -6.93 -16.84 3.83
CA GLY A 190 -6.02 -17.10 4.93
C GLY A 190 -5.30 -18.47 4.86
N VAL A 191 -5.69 -19.33 3.92
CA VAL A 191 -5.12 -20.66 3.68
C VAL A 191 -4.82 -20.88 2.19
N GLU A 192 -5.78 -20.59 1.33
CA GLU A 192 -5.74 -20.86 -0.10
C GLU A 192 -6.02 -19.58 -0.90
N VAL A 193 -5.41 -19.51 -2.08
CA VAL A 193 -5.67 -18.45 -3.07
C VAL A 193 -6.57 -19.00 -4.18
N THR A 194 -7.51 -18.17 -4.61
CA THR A 194 -8.36 -18.45 -5.78
C THR A 194 -8.14 -17.33 -6.79
N GLU A 195 -7.72 -17.67 -7.99
CA GLU A 195 -7.54 -16.69 -9.07
C GLU A 195 -8.87 -16.10 -9.50
N MET A 196 -8.91 -14.78 -9.62
CA MET A 196 -10.06 -14.04 -10.12
C MET A 196 -9.77 -13.53 -11.54
N PRO A 197 -10.53 -13.91 -12.57
CA PRO A 197 -10.26 -13.53 -13.94
C PRO A 197 -10.38 -12.01 -14.16
N THR A 198 -9.33 -11.37 -14.63
CA THR A 198 -9.30 -9.92 -14.95
C THR A 198 -9.35 -9.65 -16.46
N ARG A 199 -8.98 -10.63 -17.29
CA ARG A 199 -8.92 -10.56 -18.75
C ARG A 199 -7.91 -9.53 -19.28
N THR A 200 -6.90 -9.17 -18.50
CA THR A 200 -5.75 -8.36 -18.89
C THR A 200 -4.46 -9.04 -18.47
N GLN A 201 -3.33 -8.56 -19.02
CA GLN A 201 -1.97 -8.92 -18.59
C GLN A 201 -1.22 -7.70 -18.03
N ASP A 202 -1.90 -6.56 -17.90
CA ASP A 202 -1.34 -5.36 -17.31
C ASP A 202 -1.11 -5.55 -15.82
N PHE A 203 -0.08 -4.92 -15.25
CA PHE A 203 0.26 -5.07 -13.86
C PHE A 203 -0.70 -4.29 -12.96
N PHE A 204 -1.11 -4.89 -11.86
CA PHE A 204 -1.79 -4.20 -10.77
C PHE A 204 -0.79 -3.90 -9.66
N LEU A 205 -0.71 -2.63 -9.27
CA LEU A 205 0.27 -2.13 -8.30
C LEU A 205 -0.31 -2.03 -6.90
N ASP A 206 -1.62 -1.81 -6.78
CA ASP A 206 -2.30 -1.73 -5.50
C ASP A 206 -3.75 -2.21 -5.60
N VAL A 207 -4.30 -2.68 -4.49
CA VAL A 207 -5.68 -3.14 -4.35
C VAL A 207 -6.24 -2.63 -3.03
N TRP A 208 -7.43 -2.04 -3.08
CA TRP A 208 -8.10 -1.50 -1.91
C TRP A 208 -9.63 -1.43 -2.12
N GLY A 209 -10.39 -1.39 -1.04
CA GLY A 209 -11.83 -1.17 -1.11
C GLY A 209 -12.41 -0.71 0.22
N PRO A 210 -13.56 0.01 0.21
CA PRO A 210 -14.28 0.37 1.43
C PRO A 210 -14.98 -0.84 2.08
N SER A 211 -15.28 -1.88 1.29
CA SER A 211 -15.89 -3.12 1.74
C SER A 211 -15.53 -4.28 0.80
N LYS A 212 -15.81 -5.51 1.21
CA LYS A 212 -15.59 -6.71 0.39
C LYS A 212 -16.48 -6.80 -0.86
N GLU A 213 -17.58 -6.05 -0.88
CA GLU A 213 -18.49 -5.92 -2.01
C GLU A 213 -18.04 -4.83 -3.00
N MET A 214 -17.03 -4.03 -2.65
CA MET A 214 -16.55 -2.93 -3.47
C MET A 214 -15.04 -2.83 -3.39
N VAL A 215 -14.34 -3.50 -4.28
CA VAL A 215 -12.87 -3.57 -4.31
C VAL A 215 -12.34 -3.03 -5.63
N PHE A 216 -11.30 -2.23 -5.57
CA PHE A 216 -10.62 -1.65 -6.72
C PHE A 216 -9.18 -2.14 -6.79
N ALA A 217 -8.69 -2.37 -7.99
CA ALA A 217 -7.28 -2.59 -8.27
C ALA A 217 -6.81 -1.55 -9.30
N VAL A 218 -5.64 -0.97 -9.06
CA VAL A 218 -5.04 0.07 -9.91
C VAL A 218 -3.66 -0.34 -10.38
N GLY A 219 -3.24 0.16 -11.55
CA GLY A 219 -1.95 -0.25 -12.11
C GLY A 219 -1.53 0.47 -13.37
N ASP A 220 -0.89 -0.29 -14.26
CA ASP A 220 -0.31 0.20 -15.51
C ASP A 220 -1.33 0.85 -16.42
N LEU A 221 -0.87 1.81 -17.26
CA LEU A 221 -1.64 2.42 -18.34
C LEU A 221 -3.01 2.95 -17.88
N GLY A 222 -3.05 3.57 -16.70
CA GLY A 222 -4.28 4.10 -16.13
C GLY A 222 -5.31 3.02 -15.78
N MET A 223 -4.88 1.78 -15.61
CA MET A 223 -5.78 0.67 -15.31
C MET A 223 -6.48 0.87 -13.98
N ILE A 224 -7.80 0.85 -14.00
CA ILE A 224 -8.65 0.71 -12.82
C ILE A 224 -9.61 -0.44 -13.08
N MET A 225 -9.59 -1.43 -12.20
CA MET A 225 -10.57 -2.51 -12.19
C MET A 225 -11.42 -2.40 -10.93
N PHE A 226 -12.68 -2.69 -11.06
CA PHE A 226 -13.67 -2.74 -9.99
C PHE A 226 -14.25 -4.13 -9.86
N ASN A 227 -14.38 -4.62 -8.64
CA ASN A 227 -15.05 -5.88 -8.31
C ASN A 227 -16.31 -5.57 -7.49
N ASP A 228 -17.46 -6.07 -7.98
CA ASP A 228 -18.77 -5.92 -7.36
C ASP A 228 -19.14 -7.10 -6.44
N GLY A 229 -18.16 -7.96 -6.14
CA GLY A 229 -18.31 -9.22 -5.40
C GLY A 229 -18.45 -10.45 -6.30
N GLU A 230 -18.72 -10.28 -7.61
CA GLU A 230 -18.87 -11.38 -8.57
C GLU A 230 -17.77 -11.40 -9.64
N GLN A 231 -17.46 -10.23 -10.22
CA GLN A 231 -16.49 -10.13 -11.31
C GLN A 231 -15.71 -8.81 -11.30
N TRP A 232 -14.53 -8.85 -11.92
CA TRP A 232 -13.73 -7.66 -12.18
C TRP A 232 -14.14 -7.02 -13.51
N VAL A 233 -14.45 -5.72 -13.48
CA VAL A 233 -14.76 -4.93 -14.66
C VAL A 233 -13.85 -3.71 -14.74
N ARG A 234 -13.41 -3.36 -15.95
CA ARG A 234 -12.59 -2.17 -16.17
C ARG A 234 -13.44 -0.91 -16.07
N ILE A 235 -12.89 0.10 -15.37
CA ILE A 235 -13.44 1.46 -15.30
C ILE A 235 -12.46 2.41 -15.97
N GLU A 236 -12.99 3.37 -16.73
CA GLU A 236 -12.19 4.41 -17.36
C GLU A 236 -11.63 5.39 -16.31
N SER A 237 -10.32 5.52 -16.28
CA SER A 237 -9.61 6.48 -15.42
C SER A 237 -9.47 7.87 -16.04
N GLY A 238 -9.55 7.96 -17.35
CA GLY A 238 -9.29 9.19 -18.12
C GLY A 238 -7.79 9.50 -18.31
N THR A 239 -6.90 8.54 -18.02
CA THR A 239 -5.44 8.70 -18.17
C THR A 239 -4.79 7.41 -18.67
N GLU A 240 -3.57 7.52 -19.19
CA GLU A 240 -2.66 6.39 -19.48
C GLU A 240 -1.47 6.35 -18.51
N GLU A 241 -1.42 7.25 -17.53
CA GLU A 241 -0.36 7.28 -16.52
C GLU A 241 -0.45 6.10 -15.57
N TYR A 242 0.69 5.67 -15.01
CA TYR A 242 0.74 4.68 -13.93
C TYR A 242 -0.05 5.14 -12.72
N LEU A 243 -0.88 4.25 -12.17
CA LEU A 243 -1.59 4.43 -10.92
C LEU A 243 -0.95 3.53 -9.86
N ALA A 244 -0.21 4.12 -8.95
CA ALA A 244 0.69 3.42 -8.04
C ALA A 244 0.04 2.96 -6.75
N ALA A 245 -0.97 3.68 -6.27
CA ALA A 245 -1.64 3.39 -5.00
C ALA A 245 -3.06 3.94 -4.99
N ILE A 246 -3.94 3.29 -4.22
CA ILE A 246 -5.35 3.67 -4.05
C ILE A 246 -5.73 3.64 -2.58
N TRP A 247 -6.53 4.62 -2.15
CA TRP A 247 -7.11 4.69 -0.82
C TRP A 247 -8.42 5.50 -0.86
N GLY A 248 -9.32 5.25 0.09
CA GLY A 248 -10.54 6.04 0.24
C GLY A 248 -11.07 6.06 1.67
N SER A 249 -11.95 7.01 1.94
CA SER A 249 -12.67 7.13 3.22
C SER A 249 -14.08 6.56 3.17
N SER A 250 -14.61 6.36 1.97
CA SER A 250 -15.93 5.78 1.69
C SER A 250 -16.02 5.29 0.24
N ASP A 251 -17.16 4.72 -0.13
CA ASP A 251 -17.54 4.33 -1.48
C ASP A 251 -17.73 5.50 -2.47
N GLU A 252 -17.96 6.71 -1.97
CA GLU A 252 -18.10 7.95 -2.75
C GLU A 252 -16.85 8.84 -2.69
N ASN A 253 -15.83 8.47 -1.94
CA ASN A 253 -14.65 9.32 -1.77
C ASN A 253 -13.37 8.49 -1.70
N MET A 254 -12.78 8.27 -2.87
CA MET A 254 -11.52 7.54 -3.04
C MET A 254 -10.54 8.35 -3.88
N TYR A 255 -9.27 8.05 -3.71
CA TYR A 255 -8.17 8.67 -4.44
C TYR A 255 -7.23 7.60 -4.97
N THR A 256 -6.71 7.79 -6.17
CA THR A 256 -5.55 7.09 -6.67
C THR A 256 -4.47 8.08 -7.08
N VAL A 257 -3.22 7.69 -6.85
CA VAL A 257 -2.05 8.53 -7.13
C VAL A 257 -1.10 7.81 -8.06
N GLY A 258 -0.33 8.57 -8.83
CA GLY A 258 0.52 7.97 -9.83
C GLY A 258 1.62 8.87 -10.37
N ASP A 259 2.04 8.58 -11.60
CA ASP A 259 3.12 9.28 -12.26
C ASP A 259 2.82 10.75 -12.50
N ASN A 260 3.88 11.55 -12.64
CA ASN A 260 3.81 12.98 -12.96
C ASN A 260 2.93 13.80 -12.01
N GLY A 261 2.92 13.43 -10.71
CA GLY A 261 2.13 14.14 -9.69
C GLY A 261 0.62 13.91 -9.80
N LEU A 262 0.19 12.90 -10.58
CA LEU A 262 -1.22 12.65 -10.79
C LEU A 262 -1.93 12.24 -9.50
N ILE A 263 -3.05 12.91 -9.23
CA ILE A 263 -4.02 12.53 -8.20
C ILE A 263 -5.39 12.49 -8.87
N LEU A 264 -6.05 11.34 -8.88
CA LEU A 264 -7.44 11.19 -9.31
C LEU A 264 -8.33 11.04 -8.08
N HIS A 265 -9.52 11.62 -8.15
CA HIS A 265 -10.57 11.52 -7.14
C HIS A 265 -11.80 10.82 -7.72
N TRP A 266 -12.33 9.87 -6.99
CA TRP A 266 -13.62 9.20 -7.22
C TRP A 266 -14.71 9.83 -6.37
N ASN A 267 -15.79 10.24 -7.00
CA ASN A 267 -16.93 10.92 -6.36
C ASN A 267 -18.18 10.03 -6.22
N GLY A 268 -18.03 8.71 -6.35
CA GLY A 268 -19.14 7.76 -6.37
C GLY A 268 -19.62 7.38 -7.78
N GLU A 269 -19.28 8.18 -8.82
CA GLU A 269 -19.74 7.96 -10.18
C GLU A 269 -18.59 7.86 -11.20
N ASN A 270 -17.58 8.72 -11.07
CA ASN A 270 -16.47 8.79 -12.01
C ASN A 270 -15.17 9.26 -11.36
N TRP A 271 -14.05 8.95 -12.01
CA TRP A 271 -12.72 9.44 -11.68
C TRP A 271 -12.45 10.78 -12.38
N SER A 272 -11.85 11.71 -11.66
CA SER A 272 -11.42 13.01 -12.20
C SER A 272 -10.13 13.50 -11.57
N ALA A 273 -9.30 14.21 -12.34
CA ALA A 273 -8.06 14.75 -11.80
C ALA A 273 -8.32 15.85 -10.77
N CYS A 274 -7.63 15.80 -9.65
CA CYS A 274 -7.58 16.88 -8.67
C CYS A 274 -6.78 18.04 -9.25
N SER A 275 -7.34 19.24 -9.17
CA SER A 275 -6.73 20.50 -9.65
C SER A 275 -6.05 21.26 -8.52
#